data_9759c2ba519db0d00f39bdf514cccf64
#
_entry.id   9759c2ba519db0d00f39bdf514cccf64
#
_cell.length_a   1.000
_cell.length_b   1.000
_cell.length_c   1.000
_cell.angle_alpha   90.00
_cell.angle_beta   90.00
_cell.angle_gamma   90.00
#
_symmetry.space_group_name_H-M   'P 1'
#
loop_
_entity.id
_entity.type
_entity.pdbx_description
1 polymer ?
#
loop_
_entity_poly.entity_id
_entity_poly.type
_entity_poly.pdbx_seq_one_letter_code
_entity_poly.pdbx_strand_id
1 'polypeptide(L)'
;MHRACLLLVLFAFSLLPLIAADSKPVTYVAEMTGMVCAGCKDHVTASFTKLEGVSKVEIVPGEKPGTQRVTVTSSKDTLTKEQAVAVLGASASTYIVHAWKKAE
;
A
#
# COMPACT_ATOMS: atom_id res chain seq x y z
N MET A 1 -47.14 -4.16 -19.02
CA MET A 1 -45.94 -4.67 -19.69
C MET A 1 -44.77 -3.74 -19.60
N HIS A 2 -44.96 -2.48 -19.93
CA HIS A 2 -43.88 -1.51 -19.89
C HIS A 2 -43.34 -1.28 -18.48
N ARG A 3 -44.16 -1.49 -17.49
CA ARG A 3 -43.82 -1.24 -16.10
C ARG A 3 -42.82 -2.24 -15.55
N ALA A 4 -42.88 -3.47 -16.02
CA ALA A 4 -41.96 -4.51 -15.56
C ALA A 4 -40.53 -4.24 -16.01
N CYS A 5 -40.34 -3.75 -17.20
CA CYS A 5 -39.01 -3.42 -17.73
C CYS A 5 -38.34 -2.29 -16.96
N LEU A 6 -39.13 -1.30 -16.57
CA LEU A 6 -38.62 -0.17 -15.81
C LEU A 6 -38.10 -0.58 -14.42
N LEU A 7 -38.80 -1.51 -13.79
CA LEU A 7 -38.40 -2.00 -12.48
C LEU A 7 -37.09 -2.77 -12.54
N LEU A 8 -36.90 -3.55 -13.58
CA LEU A 8 -35.67 -4.31 -13.75
C LEU A 8 -34.46 -3.41 -13.97
N VAL A 9 -34.62 -2.34 -14.73
CA VAL A 9 -33.55 -1.41 -14.99
C VAL A 9 -33.11 -0.69 -13.71
N LEU A 10 -34.06 -0.30 -12.90
CA LEU A 10 -33.77 0.35 -11.63
C LEU A 10 -33.03 -0.55 -10.65
N PHE A 11 -33.38 -1.81 -10.64
CA PHE A 11 -32.74 -2.78 -9.77
C PHE A 11 -31.29 -3.03 -10.14
N ALA A 12 -30.99 -3.14 -11.42
CA ALA A 12 -29.63 -3.33 -11.88
C ALA A 12 -28.72 -2.14 -11.56
N PHE A 13 -29.27 -0.95 -11.60
CA PHE A 13 -28.52 0.26 -11.34
C PHE A 13 -28.10 0.40 -9.88
N SER A 14 -28.89 -0.11 -8.96
CA SER A 14 -28.61 0.06 -7.52
C SER A 14 -27.47 -0.80 -7.00
N LEU A 15 -26.99 -1.76 -7.77
CA LEU A 15 -25.88 -2.61 -7.33
C LEU A 15 -24.50 -1.99 -7.52
N LEU A 16 -24.36 -1.08 -8.46
CA LEU A 16 -23.06 -0.52 -8.80
C LEU A 16 -22.40 0.33 -7.70
N PRO A 17 -23.12 1.18 -6.98
CA PRO A 17 -22.49 2.05 -5.98
C PRO A 17 -21.92 1.33 -4.77
N LEU A 18 -22.40 0.13 -4.46
CA LEU A 18 -21.99 -0.59 -3.27
C LEU A 18 -20.54 -1.09 -3.36
N ILE A 19 -20.06 -1.40 -4.55
CA ILE A 19 -18.71 -1.92 -4.73
C ILE A 19 -17.66 -0.84 -4.52
N ALA A 20 -17.99 0.40 -4.85
CA ALA A 20 -17.04 1.52 -4.77
C ALA A 20 -16.84 2.04 -3.35
N ALA A 21 -17.68 1.66 -2.40
CA ALA A 21 -17.69 2.24 -1.06
C ALA A 21 -16.76 1.55 -0.07
N ASP A 22 -16.19 0.38 -0.40
CA ASP A 22 -15.53 -0.47 0.57
C ASP A 22 -14.02 -0.34 0.68
N SER A 23 -13.37 0.47 -0.15
CA SER A 23 -11.93 0.57 -0.08
C SER A 23 -11.46 1.99 0.19
N LYS A 24 -11.15 2.26 1.45
CA LYS A 24 -10.47 3.49 1.83
C LYS A 24 -8.97 3.21 1.88
N PRO A 25 -8.16 3.93 1.10
CA PRO A 25 -6.72 3.72 1.17
C PRO A 25 -6.18 4.19 2.50
N VAL A 26 -5.28 3.40 3.06
CA VAL A 26 -4.56 3.70 4.29
C VAL A 26 -3.10 3.91 3.92
N THR A 27 -2.48 4.93 4.48
CA THR A 27 -1.10 5.25 4.20
C THR A 27 -0.23 4.82 5.37
N TYR A 28 0.87 4.15 5.07
CA TYR A 28 1.89 3.77 6.05
C TYR A 28 3.18 4.49 5.69
N VAL A 29 3.92 4.91 6.71
CA VAL A 29 5.21 5.56 6.51
C VAL A 29 6.27 4.73 7.22
N ALA A 30 7.28 4.32 6.48
CA ALA A 30 8.41 3.58 7.00
C ALA A 30 9.68 4.42 6.86
N GLU A 31 10.57 4.29 7.83
CA GLU A 31 11.88 4.91 7.79
C GLU A 31 12.91 3.81 7.64
N MET A 32 13.71 3.88 6.59
CA MET A 32 14.63 2.81 6.21
C MET A 32 16.02 3.34 5.90
N THR A 33 17.01 2.47 6.06
CA THR A 33 18.38 2.71 5.67
C THR A 33 18.88 1.58 4.78
N GLY A 34 20.02 1.82 4.10
CA GLY A 34 20.65 0.82 3.25
C GLY A 34 20.35 0.94 1.77
N MET A 35 19.43 1.81 1.39
CA MET A 35 19.06 2.00 -0.02
C MET A 35 19.95 3.07 -0.64
N VAL A 36 21.14 2.68 -1.07
CA VAL A 36 22.15 3.63 -1.58
C VAL A 36 22.20 3.70 -3.10
N CYS A 37 21.40 2.92 -3.80
CA CYS A 37 21.39 2.91 -5.26
C CYS A 37 19.96 2.87 -5.81
N ALA A 38 19.79 3.19 -7.10
CA ALA A 38 18.48 3.16 -7.73
C ALA A 38 17.88 1.75 -7.75
N GLY A 39 18.70 0.75 -8.02
CA GLY A 39 18.24 -0.65 -8.01
C GLY A 39 17.78 -1.10 -6.63
N CYS A 40 18.39 -0.55 -5.57
CA CYS A 40 17.96 -0.83 -4.20
C CYS A 40 16.54 -0.33 -3.95
N LYS A 41 16.24 0.88 -4.41
CA LYS A 41 14.90 1.45 -4.27
C LYS A 41 13.87 0.65 -5.05
N ASP A 42 14.23 0.21 -6.26
CA ASP A 42 13.34 -0.61 -7.08
C ASP A 42 13.05 -1.95 -6.40
N HIS A 43 14.06 -2.56 -5.79
CA HIS A 43 13.90 -3.82 -5.08
C HIS A 43 12.94 -3.67 -3.89
N VAL A 44 13.12 -2.62 -3.10
CA VAL A 44 12.25 -2.36 -1.95
C VAL A 44 10.83 -2.05 -2.40
N THR A 45 10.67 -1.26 -3.46
CA THR A 45 9.37 -0.96 -4.04
C THR A 45 8.65 -2.24 -4.47
N ALA A 46 9.35 -3.12 -5.19
CA ALA A 46 8.79 -4.39 -5.63
C ALA A 46 8.39 -5.27 -4.45
N SER A 47 9.21 -5.30 -3.40
CA SER A 47 8.93 -6.09 -2.21
C SER A 47 7.68 -5.59 -1.49
N PHE A 48 7.57 -4.30 -1.26
CA PHE A 48 6.42 -3.74 -0.56
C PHE A 48 5.14 -3.82 -1.39
N THR A 49 5.25 -3.84 -2.70
CA THR A 49 4.09 -4.03 -3.57
C THR A 49 3.45 -5.41 -3.35
N LYS A 50 4.19 -6.37 -2.82
CA LYS A 50 3.67 -7.69 -2.48
C LYS A 50 2.84 -7.71 -1.21
N LEU A 51 2.89 -6.66 -0.40
CA LEU A 51 2.03 -6.56 0.76
C LEU A 51 0.57 -6.52 0.34
N GLU A 52 -0.29 -7.09 1.19
CA GLU A 52 -1.69 -7.23 0.87
C GLU A 52 -2.37 -5.88 0.68
N GLY A 53 -3.07 -5.72 -0.42
CA GLY A 53 -3.84 -4.51 -0.69
C GLY A 53 -3.03 -3.29 -1.12
N VAL A 54 -1.72 -3.42 -1.29
CA VAL A 54 -0.87 -2.28 -1.64
C VAL A 54 -1.14 -1.84 -3.07
N SER A 55 -1.43 -0.55 -3.25
CA SER A 55 -1.67 0.07 -4.55
C SER A 55 -0.56 1.01 -4.97
N LYS A 56 0.23 1.52 -4.02
CA LYS A 56 1.28 2.48 -4.33
C LYS A 56 2.40 2.40 -3.29
N VAL A 57 3.64 2.50 -3.76
CA VAL A 57 4.83 2.61 -2.91
C VAL A 57 5.65 3.77 -3.45
N GLU A 58 6.04 4.69 -2.56
CA GLU A 58 6.82 5.86 -2.93
C GLU A 58 7.99 5.99 -1.97
N ILE A 59 9.18 6.22 -2.52
CA ILE A 59 10.41 6.35 -1.74
C ILE A 59 11.00 7.73 -1.97
N VAL A 60 11.20 8.47 -0.88
CA VAL A 60 11.80 9.80 -0.93
C VAL A 60 12.92 9.87 0.11
N PRO A 61 13.88 10.80 -0.04
CA PRO A 61 14.91 10.99 1.00
C PRO A 61 14.29 11.33 2.33
N GLY A 62 14.82 10.72 3.41
CA GLY A 62 14.41 11.03 4.76
C GLY A 62 15.08 12.28 5.29
N GLU A 63 14.78 12.62 6.55
CA GLU A 63 15.33 13.79 7.20
C GLU A 63 16.81 13.67 7.48
N LYS A 64 17.27 12.45 7.81
CA LYS A 64 18.67 12.21 8.13
C LYS A 64 19.41 11.68 6.90
N PRO A 65 20.68 12.04 6.72
CA PRO A 65 21.48 11.47 5.63
C PRO A 65 21.51 9.94 5.70
N GLY A 66 21.36 9.31 4.54
CA GLY A 66 21.32 7.84 4.44
C GLY A 66 19.99 7.20 4.81
N THR A 67 19.02 8.00 5.23
CA THR A 67 17.69 7.51 5.59
C THR A 67 16.73 7.79 4.44
N GLN A 68 15.82 6.84 4.19
CA GLN A 68 14.78 6.99 3.18
C GLN A 68 13.42 6.88 3.85
N ARG A 69 12.48 7.66 3.37
CA ARG A 69 11.09 7.56 3.79
C ARG A 69 10.32 6.81 2.73
N VAL A 70 9.70 5.71 3.13
CA VAL A 70 8.89 4.89 2.23
C VAL A 70 7.43 5.08 2.61
N THR A 71 6.63 5.54 1.65
CA THR A 71 5.21 5.72 1.84
C THR A 71 4.48 4.62 1.09
N VAL A 72 3.69 3.84 1.82
CA VAL A 72 2.95 2.70 1.28
C VAL A 72 1.46 2.99 1.40
N THR A 73 0.75 2.92 0.29
CA THR A 73 -0.70 3.07 0.26
C THR A 73 -1.33 1.71 0.05
N SER A 74 -2.22 1.33 0.96
CA SER A 74 -2.86 0.02 0.95
C SER A 74 -4.33 0.15 1.31
N SER A 75 -5.14 -0.80 0.85
CA SER A 75 -6.53 -0.92 1.28
C SER A 75 -6.67 -1.66 2.62
N LYS A 76 -5.59 -2.23 3.14
CA LYS A 76 -5.57 -2.93 4.42
C LYS A 76 -5.08 -2.01 5.53
N ASP A 77 -5.81 -1.97 6.63
CA ASP A 77 -5.46 -1.15 7.79
C ASP A 77 -4.74 -1.94 8.90
N THR A 78 -4.35 -3.18 8.60
CA THR A 78 -3.73 -4.09 9.57
C THR A 78 -2.31 -4.48 9.21
N LEU A 79 -1.66 -3.75 8.32
CA LEU A 79 -0.27 -4.00 7.98
C LEU A 79 0.65 -3.61 9.13
N THR A 80 1.64 -4.44 9.41
CA THR A 80 2.57 -4.24 10.52
C THR A 80 4.01 -4.18 10.02
N LYS A 81 4.90 -3.70 10.88
CA LYS A 81 6.33 -3.68 10.60
C LYS A 81 6.86 -5.08 10.31
N GLU A 82 6.38 -6.07 11.05
CA GLU A 82 6.79 -7.46 10.86
C GLU A 82 6.44 -7.97 9.48
N GLN A 83 5.28 -7.61 8.96
CA GLN A 83 4.88 -7.97 7.62
C GLN A 83 5.77 -7.29 6.57
N ALA A 84 6.10 -6.03 6.79
CA ALA A 84 7.00 -5.29 5.90
C ALA A 84 8.38 -5.93 5.85
N VAL A 85 8.92 -6.29 7.00
CA VAL A 85 10.21 -6.96 7.07
C VAL A 85 10.15 -8.33 6.40
N ALA A 86 9.04 -9.05 6.57
CA ALA A 86 8.87 -10.37 5.99
C ALA A 86 8.89 -10.36 4.46
N VAL A 87 8.28 -9.34 3.82
CA VAL A 87 8.29 -9.27 2.35
C VAL A 87 9.66 -8.91 1.79
N LEU A 88 10.52 -8.30 2.59
CA LEU A 88 11.91 -8.05 2.19
C LEU A 88 12.73 -9.34 2.21
N GLY A 89 12.35 -10.30 3.05
CA GLY A 89 13.06 -11.58 3.15
C GLY A 89 14.52 -11.40 3.54
N ALA A 90 15.43 -12.01 2.79
CA ALA A 90 16.86 -11.88 3.04
C ALA A 90 17.37 -10.45 2.90
N SER A 91 16.68 -9.61 2.12
CA SER A 91 17.06 -8.21 1.94
C SER A 91 16.83 -7.36 3.18
N ALA A 92 16.07 -7.85 4.16
CA ALA A 92 15.80 -7.12 5.40
C ALA A 92 17.06 -6.85 6.21
N SER A 93 18.12 -7.62 6.01
CA SER A 93 19.41 -7.39 6.66
C SER A 93 20.21 -6.27 6.00
N THR A 94 19.90 -5.95 4.75
CA THR A 94 20.53 -4.87 3.99
C THR A 94 19.71 -3.60 4.04
N TYR A 95 18.41 -3.71 3.85
CA TYR A 95 17.47 -2.60 3.88
C TYR A 95 16.69 -2.66 5.18
N ILE A 96 17.15 -1.89 6.17
CA ILE A 96 16.63 -1.99 7.52
C ILE A 96 15.46 -1.05 7.72
N VAL A 97 14.34 -1.60 8.18
CA VAL A 97 13.15 -0.83 8.54
C VAL A 97 13.29 -0.43 10.00
N HIS A 98 13.54 0.86 10.23
CA HIS A 98 13.69 1.39 11.60
C HIS A 98 12.36 1.76 12.23
N ALA A 99 11.40 2.22 11.42
CA ALA A 99 10.10 2.63 11.92
C ALA A 99 9.03 2.28 10.90
N TRP A 100 7.84 2.00 11.40
CA TRP A 100 6.66 1.71 10.58
C TRP A 100 5.47 2.32 11.29
N LYS A 101 4.83 3.30 10.67
CA LYS A 101 3.70 4.00 11.26
C LYS A 101 2.56 4.08 10.27
N LYS A 102 1.35 3.94 10.80
CA LYS A 102 0.14 4.18 10.03
C LYS A 102 -0.14 5.68 10.06
N ALA A 103 -0.14 6.29 8.90
CA ALA A 103 -0.46 7.71 8.75
C ALA A 103 -1.94 7.84 8.38
N GLU A 104 -2.64 8.74 9.02
CA GLU A 104 -4.03 9.01 8.72
C GLU A 104 -4.23 10.34 8.06
#